data_6ca34484d0e5c0a89cefe7194926e050
#
_entry.id   6ca34484d0e5c0a89cefe7194926e050
#
_cell.length_a   1.000
_cell.length_b   1.000
_cell.length_c   1.000
_cell.angle_alpha   90.00
_cell.angle_beta   90.00
_cell.angle_gamma   90.00
#
_symmetry.space_group_name_H-M   'P 1'
#
loop_
_entity.id
_entity.type
_entity.pdbx_description
1 polymer ?
#
loop_
_entity_poly.entity_id
_entity_poly.type
_entity_poly.pdbx_seq_one_letter_code
_entity_poly.pdbx_strand_id
1 'polypeptide(L)'
;MENEVKLTKLASCAGCGAKVGAGTLCNLLAGFQTHYDANLLVGYDKSDDASVYKVSDELAIVQTTDFFPPIVDDPFMYGQIAATNALSDVYAMGGEPKLALNIMCIPEKMDKATVQEILRGGYAKAYEAGAIITGGHTIHGAEPIYGLAVTGFVQPERVWTNSGAQPGDVLLLTKPLGVGILTTAAKAGLVEQELLDKLYVQMSTLNKYAHDVLVNYSVHACTDVTGFALLGHSLEMAQGSGVTVHLKAQDVPYHEEAYEMADMGFIPAGAYRNRDFAEAGVRVVGAVARALQDIFYDPQTSGGLLCAVPAAEAEACLAELRTVAPSTQIIGYVTEKLDSAIYLEA
;
A
#
# COMPACT_ATOMS: atom_id res chain seq x y z
N MET A 1 -19.12 33.33 -1.54
CA MET A 1 -18.16 32.23 -1.22
C MET A 1 -19.02 30.99 -1.12
N GLU A 2 -19.05 30.18 -2.16
CA GLU A 2 -19.70 28.87 -2.13
C GLU A 2 -19.02 28.06 -1.03
N ASN A 3 -19.81 27.41 -0.19
CA ASN A 3 -19.29 26.49 0.84
C ASN A 3 -18.61 25.33 0.11
N GLU A 4 -17.30 25.38 -0.05
CA GLU A 4 -16.50 24.31 -0.59
C GLU A 4 -16.69 23.06 0.31
N VAL A 5 -17.26 22.02 -0.25
CA VAL A 5 -17.58 20.80 0.48
C VAL A 5 -16.27 20.11 0.85
N LYS A 6 -15.90 20.11 2.12
CA LYS A 6 -14.73 19.37 2.61
C LYS A 6 -15.04 17.88 2.65
N LEU A 7 -14.56 17.14 1.65
CA LEU A 7 -14.81 15.70 1.51
C LEU A 7 -14.37 14.90 2.75
N THR A 8 -13.24 15.26 3.34
CA THR A 8 -12.71 14.59 4.54
C THR A 8 -13.63 14.71 5.77
N LYS A 9 -14.55 15.70 5.79
CA LYS A 9 -15.55 15.87 6.86
C LYS A 9 -16.81 15.03 6.64
N LEU A 10 -16.97 14.45 5.45
CA LEU A 10 -18.10 13.57 5.14
C LEU A 10 -17.83 12.10 5.51
N ALA A 11 -16.64 11.79 6.02
CA ALA A 11 -16.24 10.44 6.36
C ALA A 11 -15.67 10.36 7.79
N SER A 12 -15.96 9.26 8.47
CA SER A 12 -15.49 8.97 9.82
C SER A 12 -14.02 8.54 9.88
N CYS A 13 -13.54 7.91 8.81
CA CYS A 13 -12.15 7.47 8.61
C CYS A 13 -11.60 8.05 7.30
N ALA A 14 -10.32 7.86 7.02
CA ALA A 14 -9.69 8.39 5.81
C ALA A 14 -8.73 7.37 5.17
N GLY A 15 -8.76 7.28 3.84
CA GLY A 15 -7.85 6.44 3.07
C GLY A 15 -7.76 5.00 3.56
N CYS A 16 -6.61 4.38 3.43
CA CYS A 16 -6.35 3.00 3.86
C CYS A 16 -6.44 2.79 5.39
N GLY A 17 -6.38 3.86 6.21
CA GLY A 17 -6.66 3.78 7.65
C GLY A 17 -8.09 3.35 8.00
N ALA A 18 -9.01 3.36 7.02
CA ALA A 18 -10.38 2.85 7.15
C ALA A 18 -10.48 1.32 7.03
N LYS A 19 -9.43 0.63 6.58
CA LYS A 19 -9.42 -0.84 6.44
C LYS A 19 -9.71 -1.51 7.80
N VAL A 20 -10.43 -2.63 7.75
CA VAL A 20 -10.58 -3.51 8.92
C VAL A 20 -9.20 -4.04 9.30
N GLY A 21 -8.86 -3.99 10.59
CA GLY A 21 -7.54 -4.45 11.04
C GLY A 21 -7.28 -5.92 10.67
N ALA A 22 -6.03 -6.24 10.30
CA ALA A 22 -5.65 -7.57 9.80
C ALA A 22 -6.07 -8.70 10.73
N GLY A 23 -5.85 -8.59 12.04
CA GLY A 23 -6.26 -9.61 13.01
C GLY A 23 -7.78 -9.84 13.05
N THR A 24 -8.58 -8.79 12.90
CA THR A 24 -10.04 -8.91 12.81
C THR A 24 -10.45 -9.60 11.51
N LEU A 25 -9.81 -9.23 10.37
CA LEU A 25 -10.10 -9.84 9.07
C LEU A 25 -9.76 -11.33 9.06
N CYS A 26 -8.61 -11.72 9.60
CA CYS A 26 -8.23 -13.13 9.76
C CYS A 26 -9.29 -13.91 10.55
N ASN A 27 -9.81 -13.34 11.66
CA ASN A 27 -10.85 -13.98 12.44
C ASN A 27 -12.19 -14.10 11.69
N LEU A 28 -12.55 -13.11 10.88
CA LEU A 28 -13.76 -13.13 10.06
C LEU A 28 -13.68 -14.18 8.94
N LEU A 29 -12.51 -14.43 8.39
CA LEU A 29 -12.28 -15.42 7.33
C LEU A 29 -11.98 -16.81 7.87
N ALA A 30 -11.72 -16.95 9.17
CA ALA A 30 -11.43 -18.24 9.79
C ALA A 30 -12.61 -19.21 9.64
N GLY A 31 -12.32 -20.43 9.19
CA GLY A 31 -13.32 -21.50 9.03
C GLY A 31 -14.05 -21.55 7.70
N PHE A 32 -13.81 -20.60 6.79
CA PHE A 32 -14.26 -20.76 5.41
C PHE A 32 -13.43 -21.83 4.70
N GLN A 33 -14.12 -22.73 4.00
CA GLN A 33 -13.43 -23.72 3.16
C GLN A 33 -13.00 -23.07 1.86
N THR A 34 -11.71 -23.10 1.57
CA THR A 34 -11.18 -22.72 0.26
C THR A 34 -11.35 -23.89 -0.69
N HIS A 35 -11.90 -23.62 -1.88
CA HIS A 35 -11.93 -24.61 -2.95
C HIS A 35 -10.58 -24.64 -3.66
N TYR A 36 -10.05 -25.85 -3.86
CA TYR A 36 -8.81 -26.02 -4.60
C TYR A 36 -9.08 -25.94 -6.11
N ASP A 37 -8.30 -25.10 -6.80
CA ASP A 37 -8.17 -25.07 -8.26
C ASP A 37 -6.69 -24.99 -8.61
N ALA A 38 -6.21 -25.92 -9.47
CA ALA A 38 -4.81 -25.99 -9.87
C ALA A 38 -4.34 -24.73 -10.65
N ASN A 39 -5.27 -23.97 -11.19
CA ASN A 39 -4.98 -22.71 -11.89
C ASN A 39 -4.96 -21.50 -10.97
N LEU A 40 -5.41 -21.60 -9.72
CA LEU A 40 -5.27 -20.53 -8.73
C LEU A 40 -3.84 -20.54 -8.22
N LEU A 41 -3.00 -19.64 -8.77
CA LEU A 41 -1.59 -19.52 -8.40
C LEU A 41 -1.41 -18.82 -7.05
N VAL A 42 -2.23 -17.78 -6.81
CA VAL A 42 -2.22 -16.98 -5.57
C VAL A 42 -3.65 -16.73 -5.12
N GLY A 43 -3.94 -17.12 -3.88
CA GLY A 43 -5.20 -16.85 -3.17
C GLY A 43 -4.95 -15.94 -1.97
N TYR A 44 -5.92 -15.83 -1.07
CA TYR A 44 -5.81 -14.96 0.12
C TYR A 44 -5.18 -15.66 1.34
N ASP A 45 -4.78 -16.91 1.21
CA ASP A 45 -4.28 -17.75 2.30
C ASP A 45 -2.90 -17.32 2.83
N LYS A 46 -2.13 -16.58 2.04
CA LYS A 46 -0.83 -16.01 2.42
C LYS A 46 -0.83 -14.49 2.53
N SER A 47 -2.01 -13.86 2.50
CA SER A 47 -2.17 -12.40 2.57
C SER A 47 -1.48 -11.65 1.43
N ASP A 48 -1.42 -12.23 0.24
CA ASP A 48 -0.90 -11.56 -0.94
C ASP A 48 -1.83 -10.39 -1.37
N ASP A 49 -1.30 -9.42 -2.10
CA ASP A 49 -1.98 -8.17 -2.46
C ASP A 49 -3.15 -8.40 -3.43
N ALA A 50 -3.06 -9.40 -4.29
CA ALA A 50 -4.12 -9.74 -5.24
C ALA A 50 -4.20 -11.25 -5.49
N SER A 51 -5.37 -11.70 -5.98
CA SER A 51 -5.50 -13.07 -6.48
C SER A 51 -4.89 -13.21 -7.87
N VAL A 52 -4.25 -14.36 -8.14
CA VAL A 52 -3.67 -14.66 -9.46
C VAL A 52 -4.20 -15.99 -9.98
N TYR A 53 -4.86 -15.95 -11.14
CA TYR A 53 -5.44 -17.12 -11.77
C TYR A 53 -4.83 -17.37 -13.15
N LYS A 54 -4.24 -18.56 -13.34
CA LYS A 54 -3.62 -18.98 -14.60
C LYS A 54 -4.69 -19.29 -15.65
N VAL A 55 -4.63 -18.63 -16.79
CA VAL A 55 -5.54 -18.84 -17.93
C VAL A 55 -4.89 -19.75 -18.98
N SER A 56 -3.57 -19.59 -19.18
CA SER A 56 -2.75 -20.40 -20.07
C SER A 56 -1.32 -20.48 -19.55
N ASP A 57 -0.43 -21.19 -20.24
CA ASP A 57 0.98 -21.23 -19.86
C ASP A 57 1.70 -19.87 -20.02
N GLU A 58 1.14 -18.96 -20.80
CA GLU A 58 1.72 -17.63 -21.07
C GLU A 58 0.99 -16.48 -20.36
N LEU A 59 -0.21 -16.73 -19.79
CA LEU A 59 -1.06 -15.69 -19.23
C LEU A 59 -1.70 -16.12 -17.93
N ALA A 60 -1.55 -15.27 -16.91
CA ALA A 60 -2.36 -15.25 -15.70
C ALA A 60 -3.06 -13.89 -15.54
N ILE A 61 -4.24 -13.93 -14.92
CA ILE A 61 -5.01 -12.77 -14.54
C ILE A 61 -4.70 -12.41 -13.09
N VAL A 62 -4.38 -11.15 -12.84
CA VAL A 62 -4.29 -10.58 -11.49
C VAL A 62 -5.60 -9.83 -11.22
N GLN A 63 -6.26 -10.09 -10.11
CA GLN A 63 -7.50 -9.41 -9.71
C GLN A 63 -7.42 -8.88 -8.29
N THR A 64 -7.74 -7.59 -8.16
CA THR A 64 -7.84 -6.90 -6.88
C THR A 64 -9.03 -5.96 -6.81
N THR A 65 -9.38 -5.54 -5.60
CA THR A 65 -10.41 -4.54 -5.33
C THR A 65 -9.98 -3.71 -4.14
N ASP A 66 -9.75 -2.42 -4.36
CA ASP A 66 -9.45 -1.49 -3.27
C ASP A 66 -10.27 -0.19 -3.40
N PHE A 67 -10.83 0.26 -2.27
CA PHE A 67 -11.65 1.45 -2.17
C PHE A 67 -11.64 1.98 -0.74
N PHE A 68 -11.79 3.29 -0.59
CA PHE A 68 -11.77 3.92 0.73
C PHE A 68 -12.48 5.28 0.74
N PRO A 69 -12.81 5.83 1.92
CA PRO A 69 -13.36 7.18 2.06
C PRO A 69 -12.28 8.26 1.81
N PRO A 70 -12.68 9.52 1.55
CA PRO A 70 -11.75 10.61 1.22
C PRO A 70 -10.63 10.81 2.24
N ILE A 71 -9.42 10.99 1.72
CA ILE A 71 -8.22 11.34 2.49
C ILE A 71 -7.81 12.80 2.25
N VAL A 72 -8.31 13.42 1.20
CA VAL A 72 -8.09 14.81 0.81
C VAL A 72 -9.42 15.49 0.49
N ASP A 73 -9.48 16.82 0.54
CA ASP A 73 -10.69 17.58 0.27
C ASP A 73 -10.90 17.83 -1.24
N ASP A 74 -9.82 17.93 -2.02
CA ASP A 74 -9.92 18.08 -3.48
C ASP A 74 -10.47 16.79 -4.12
N PRO A 75 -11.63 16.86 -4.81
CA PRO A 75 -12.28 15.66 -5.35
C PRO A 75 -11.49 15.01 -6.49
N PHE A 76 -10.82 15.79 -7.33
CA PHE A 76 -10.01 15.26 -8.41
C PHE A 76 -8.79 14.51 -7.84
N MET A 77 -8.10 15.10 -6.86
CA MET A 77 -6.97 14.48 -6.18
C MET A 77 -7.40 13.22 -5.41
N TYR A 78 -8.56 13.24 -4.74
CA TYR A 78 -9.10 12.05 -4.10
C TYR A 78 -9.31 10.91 -5.09
N GLY A 79 -9.91 11.21 -6.25
CA GLY A 79 -10.07 10.25 -7.33
C GLY A 79 -8.73 9.67 -7.82
N GLN A 80 -7.70 10.52 -7.97
CA GLN A 80 -6.36 10.09 -8.35
C GLN A 80 -5.76 9.15 -7.32
N ILE A 81 -5.79 9.52 -6.04
CA ILE A 81 -5.19 8.73 -4.95
C ILE A 81 -5.88 7.36 -4.83
N ALA A 82 -7.22 7.34 -4.89
CA ALA A 82 -7.98 6.10 -4.79
C ALA A 82 -7.68 5.14 -5.94
N ALA A 83 -7.60 5.65 -7.16
CA ALA A 83 -7.24 4.84 -8.33
C ALA A 83 -5.78 4.36 -8.27
N THR A 84 -4.84 5.25 -7.87
CA THR A 84 -3.43 4.91 -7.71
C THR A 84 -3.24 3.76 -6.71
N ASN A 85 -3.94 3.80 -5.59
CA ASN A 85 -3.90 2.76 -4.58
C ASN A 85 -4.45 1.43 -5.10
N ALA A 86 -5.61 1.45 -5.76
CA ALA A 86 -6.23 0.22 -6.29
C ALA A 86 -5.44 -0.43 -7.44
N LEU A 87 -4.67 0.35 -8.20
CA LEU A 87 -3.79 -0.15 -9.25
C LEU A 87 -2.49 -0.77 -8.70
N SER A 88 -2.12 -0.40 -7.47
CA SER A 88 -0.83 -0.75 -6.86
C SER A 88 -0.66 -2.24 -6.63
N ASP A 89 -1.71 -2.93 -6.17
CA ASP A 89 -1.68 -4.38 -5.93
C ASP A 89 -1.25 -5.16 -7.17
N VAL A 90 -1.70 -4.71 -8.36
CA VAL A 90 -1.32 -5.38 -9.61
C VAL A 90 0.18 -5.24 -9.87
N TYR A 91 0.77 -4.09 -9.58
CA TYR A 91 2.21 -3.87 -9.71
C TYR A 91 3.00 -4.66 -8.67
N ALA A 92 2.49 -4.77 -7.44
CA ALA A 92 3.10 -5.58 -6.39
C ALA A 92 3.16 -7.06 -6.75
N MET A 93 2.19 -7.55 -7.55
CA MET A 93 2.17 -8.92 -8.07
C MET A 93 2.99 -9.11 -9.36
N GLY A 94 3.77 -8.11 -9.80
CA GLY A 94 4.56 -8.17 -11.03
C GLY A 94 3.74 -8.05 -12.31
N GLY A 95 2.48 -7.62 -12.21
CA GLY A 95 1.54 -7.52 -13.31
C GLY A 95 1.37 -6.12 -13.88
N GLU A 96 0.72 -6.05 -15.02
CA GLU A 96 0.33 -4.81 -15.68
C GLU A 96 -1.19 -4.64 -15.63
N PRO A 97 -1.75 -3.55 -15.03
CA PRO A 97 -3.18 -3.24 -15.10
C PRO A 97 -3.68 -3.13 -16.54
N LYS A 98 -4.83 -3.73 -16.84
CA LYS A 98 -5.42 -3.70 -18.19
C LYS A 98 -6.85 -3.17 -18.18
N LEU A 99 -7.67 -3.62 -17.23
CA LEU A 99 -9.06 -3.21 -17.12
C LEU A 99 -9.35 -2.75 -15.69
N ALA A 100 -10.25 -1.77 -15.56
CA ALA A 100 -10.74 -1.33 -14.27
C ALA A 100 -12.24 -1.07 -14.30
N LEU A 101 -12.91 -1.31 -13.18
CA LEU A 101 -14.28 -0.98 -12.90
C LEU A 101 -14.35 -0.01 -11.72
N ASN A 102 -15.08 1.10 -11.87
CA ASN A 102 -15.32 2.01 -10.76
C ASN A 102 -16.18 1.35 -9.68
N ILE A 103 -15.78 1.53 -8.43
CA ILE A 103 -16.61 1.23 -7.26
C ILE A 103 -16.85 2.56 -6.55
N MET A 104 -18.12 2.96 -6.44
CA MET A 104 -18.46 4.26 -5.88
C MET A 104 -19.69 4.20 -4.98
N CYS A 105 -19.59 4.80 -3.81
CA CYS A 105 -20.69 5.11 -2.93
C CYS A 105 -20.74 6.63 -2.74
N ILE A 106 -21.89 7.26 -2.90
CA ILE A 106 -22.04 8.71 -2.78
C ILE A 106 -23.23 9.07 -1.86
N PRO A 107 -23.09 10.06 -0.97
CA PRO A 107 -24.21 10.66 -0.28
C PRO A 107 -25.24 11.22 -1.24
N GLU A 108 -26.53 11.04 -0.93
CA GLU A 108 -27.63 11.48 -1.81
C GLU A 108 -27.58 12.99 -2.16
N LYS A 109 -27.06 13.79 -1.24
CA LYS A 109 -26.95 15.26 -1.38
C LYS A 109 -25.62 15.74 -1.99
N MET A 110 -24.73 14.82 -2.37
CA MET A 110 -23.47 15.21 -3.03
C MET A 110 -23.76 15.78 -4.41
N ASP A 111 -23.19 16.94 -4.71
CA ASP A 111 -23.38 17.57 -6.01
C ASP A 111 -22.70 16.78 -7.14
N LYS A 112 -23.28 16.91 -8.36
CA LYS A 112 -22.80 16.14 -9.52
C LYS A 112 -21.40 16.55 -9.98
N ALA A 113 -21.01 17.79 -9.79
CA ALA A 113 -19.70 18.28 -10.23
C ALA A 113 -18.60 17.64 -9.38
N THR A 114 -18.78 17.57 -8.06
CA THR A 114 -17.88 16.87 -7.15
C THR A 114 -17.70 15.40 -7.54
N VAL A 115 -18.82 14.69 -7.82
CA VAL A 115 -18.76 13.28 -8.28
C VAL A 115 -18.00 13.15 -9.60
N GLN A 116 -18.24 14.05 -10.54
CA GLN A 116 -17.53 14.06 -11.83
C GLN A 116 -16.03 14.29 -11.66
N GLU A 117 -15.61 15.17 -10.77
CA GLU A 117 -14.19 15.41 -10.48
C GLU A 117 -13.52 14.19 -9.86
N ILE A 118 -14.18 13.48 -8.94
CA ILE A 118 -13.65 12.23 -8.37
C ILE A 118 -13.41 11.20 -9.49
N LEU A 119 -14.43 10.98 -10.33
CA LEU A 119 -14.31 10.07 -11.46
C LEU A 119 -13.21 10.52 -12.43
N ARG A 120 -13.13 11.81 -12.76
CA ARG A 120 -12.11 12.35 -13.66
C ARG A 120 -10.69 12.08 -13.12
N GLY A 121 -10.48 12.22 -11.81
CA GLY A 121 -9.22 11.86 -11.15
C GLY A 121 -8.87 10.37 -11.31
N GLY A 122 -9.85 9.49 -11.09
CA GLY A 122 -9.67 8.05 -11.27
C GLY A 122 -9.36 7.66 -12.71
N TYR A 123 -10.08 8.23 -13.68
CA TYR A 123 -9.82 8.01 -15.11
C TYR A 123 -8.42 8.47 -15.51
N ALA A 124 -7.96 9.63 -15.00
CA ALA A 124 -6.65 10.15 -15.31
C ALA A 124 -5.54 9.15 -14.90
N LYS A 125 -5.65 8.55 -13.70
CA LYS A 125 -4.66 7.58 -13.21
C LYS A 125 -4.78 6.21 -13.87
N ALA A 126 -5.99 5.73 -14.15
CA ALA A 126 -6.16 4.49 -14.91
C ALA A 126 -5.50 4.60 -16.30
N TYR A 127 -5.69 5.72 -17.00
CA TYR A 127 -5.07 5.93 -18.30
C TYR A 127 -3.55 6.11 -18.24
N GLU A 128 -3.03 6.79 -17.21
CA GLU A 128 -1.59 6.88 -16.95
C GLU A 128 -0.98 5.48 -16.71
N ALA A 129 -1.72 4.60 -16.04
CA ALA A 129 -1.34 3.20 -15.84
C ALA A 129 -1.41 2.35 -17.12
N GLY A 130 -2.05 2.83 -18.17
CA GLY A 130 -2.34 2.07 -19.40
C GLY A 130 -3.57 1.17 -19.29
N ALA A 131 -4.38 1.32 -18.22
CA ALA A 131 -5.60 0.57 -18.01
C ALA A 131 -6.82 1.31 -18.59
N ILE A 132 -7.85 0.54 -18.96
CA ILE A 132 -9.11 1.07 -19.50
C ILE A 132 -10.20 0.90 -18.46
N ILE A 133 -10.88 1.99 -18.07
CA ILE A 133 -12.10 1.91 -17.27
C ILE A 133 -13.25 1.54 -18.19
N THR A 134 -13.87 0.38 -17.93
CA THR A 134 -14.90 -0.22 -18.77
C THR A 134 -16.30 -0.15 -18.18
N GLY A 135 -16.46 0.47 -17.02
CA GLY A 135 -17.73 0.60 -16.32
C GLY A 135 -17.55 0.70 -14.80
N GLY A 136 -18.49 0.13 -14.08
CA GLY A 136 -18.44 0.11 -12.62
C GLY A 136 -19.82 0.02 -11.98
N HIS A 137 -19.87 0.21 -10.67
CA HIS A 137 -21.09 0.20 -9.87
C HIS A 137 -21.11 1.39 -8.90
N THR A 138 -22.22 2.11 -8.89
CA THR A 138 -22.41 3.29 -8.04
C THR A 138 -23.70 3.14 -7.24
N ILE A 139 -23.62 3.37 -5.93
CA ILE A 139 -24.77 3.33 -5.02
C ILE A 139 -24.84 4.60 -4.17
N HIS A 140 -25.99 4.85 -3.56
CA HIS A 140 -26.12 5.84 -2.50
C HIS A 140 -25.72 5.25 -1.14
N GLY A 141 -25.08 6.05 -0.29
CA GLY A 141 -24.72 5.68 1.07
C GLY A 141 -24.49 6.88 1.95
N ALA A 142 -24.05 6.64 3.19
CA ALA A 142 -23.88 7.70 4.18
C ALA A 142 -22.59 8.52 3.94
N GLU A 143 -21.54 7.88 3.50
CA GLU A 143 -20.21 8.47 3.28
C GLU A 143 -19.77 8.28 1.84
N PRO A 144 -19.00 9.20 1.25
CA PRO A 144 -18.39 8.98 -0.04
C PRO A 144 -17.31 7.90 0.04
N ILE A 145 -17.35 6.97 -0.89
CA ILE A 145 -16.34 5.92 -1.05
C ILE A 145 -16.03 5.82 -2.54
N TYR A 146 -14.75 5.73 -2.89
CA TYR A 146 -14.31 5.53 -4.25
C TYR A 146 -13.11 4.61 -4.31
N GLY A 147 -13.03 3.83 -5.36
CA GLY A 147 -11.93 2.97 -5.73
C GLY A 147 -12.21 2.19 -6.99
N LEU A 148 -11.40 1.18 -7.23
CA LEU A 148 -11.48 0.36 -8.44
C LEU A 148 -11.46 -1.14 -8.10
N ALA A 149 -12.15 -1.92 -8.91
CA ALA A 149 -11.79 -3.32 -9.12
C ALA A 149 -10.90 -3.38 -10.36
N VAL A 150 -9.69 -3.92 -10.20
CA VAL A 150 -8.67 -3.92 -11.25
C VAL A 150 -8.38 -5.33 -11.71
N THR A 151 -8.28 -5.51 -13.03
CA THR A 151 -7.78 -6.72 -13.66
C THR A 151 -6.48 -6.38 -14.38
N GLY A 152 -5.41 -7.07 -13.99
CA GLY A 152 -4.11 -7.02 -14.62
C GLY A 152 -3.72 -8.34 -15.28
N PHE A 153 -2.65 -8.30 -16.05
CA PHE A 153 -2.07 -9.47 -16.72
C PHE A 153 -0.62 -9.63 -16.28
N VAL A 154 -0.21 -10.90 -16.14
CA VAL A 154 1.16 -11.29 -15.81
C VAL A 154 1.48 -12.64 -16.46
N GLN A 155 2.73 -12.90 -16.79
CA GLN A 155 3.16 -14.26 -17.14
C GLN A 155 3.20 -15.11 -15.87
N PRO A 156 2.66 -16.35 -15.88
CA PRO A 156 2.60 -17.20 -14.67
C PRO A 156 3.94 -17.37 -13.94
N GLU A 157 5.05 -17.44 -14.70
CA GLU A 157 6.41 -17.60 -14.15
C GLU A 157 7.03 -16.31 -13.62
N ARG A 158 6.37 -15.15 -13.85
CA ARG A 158 6.82 -13.82 -13.41
C ARG A 158 5.95 -13.21 -12.32
N VAL A 159 5.07 -14.00 -11.75
CA VAL A 159 4.25 -13.58 -10.62
C VAL A 159 5.16 -13.33 -9.42
N TRP A 160 5.08 -12.13 -8.87
CA TRP A 160 5.64 -11.85 -7.56
C TRP A 160 4.61 -12.16 -6.48
N THR A 161 5.09 -12.59 -5.33
CA THR A 161 4.26 -12.81 -4.14
C THR A 161 4.91 -12.10 -2.96
N ASN A 162 4.16 -11.89 -1.90
CA ASN A 162 4.73 -11.38 -0.66
C ASN A 162 5.53 -12.48 0.11
N SER A 163 5.48 -13.73 -0.33
CA SER A 163 5.95 -14.93 0.38
C SER A 163 7.08 -15.68 -0.33
N GLY A 164 7.99 -14.96 -0.99
CA GLY A 164 9.11 -15.57 -1.74
C GLY A 164 10.49 -15.14 -1.28
N ALA A 165 10.59 -14.30 -0.24
CA ALA A 165 11.86 -13.77 0.25
C ALA A 165 12.81 -14.89 0.71
N GLN A 166 14.10 -14.74 0.42
CA GLN A 166 15.14 -15.72 0.67
C GLN A 166 16.23 -15.19 1.59
N PRO A 167 16.87 -16.04 2.42
CA PRO A 167 18.06 -15.64 3.17
C PRO A 167 19.14 -15.09 2.25
N GLY A 168 19.67 -13.91 2.60
CA GLY A 168 20.64 -13.17 1.78
C GLY A 168 20.03 -12.10 0.89
N ASP A 169 18.69 -11.99 0.83
CA ASP A 169 18.04 -10.89 0.15
C ASP A 169 18.21 -9.56 0.90
N VAL A 170 18.14 -8.48 0.14
CA VAL A 170 18.13 -7.10 0.60
C VAL A 170 16.74 -6.50 0.37
N LEU A 171 16.25 -5.72 1.32
CA LEU A 171 14.93 -5.11 1.26
C LEU A 171 15.01 -3.66 0.80
N LEU A 172 14.23 -3.33 -0.22
CA LEU A 172 14.08 -1.99 -0.79
C LEU A 172 12.67 -1.46 -0.51
N LEU A 173 12.58 -0.17 -0.10
CA LEU A 173 11.30 0.55 0.04
C LEU A 173 11.29 1.77 -0.88
N THR A 174 10.27 1.90 -1.73
CA THR A 174 10.28 2.87 -2.84
C THR A 174 9.65 4.22 -2.54
N LYS A 175 8.85 4.36 -1.46
CA LYS A 175 8.27 5.64 -1.02
C LYS A 175 8.47 5.83 0.47
N PRO A 176 8.59 7.10 0.96
CA PRO A 176 8.72 7.38 2.39
C PRO A 176 7.42 7.14 3.15
N LEU A 177 7.55 6.87 4.45
CA LEU A 177 6.45 6.64 5.40
C LEU A 177 5.97 7.95 6.06
N GLY A 178 4.86 7.87 6.80
CA GLY A 178 4.32 8.97 7.62
C GLY A 178 3.03 9.58 7.10
N VAL A 179 2.45 9.05 6.01
CA VAL A 179 1.22 9.60 5.38
C VAL A 179 0.04 9.61 6.34
N GLY A 180 -0.18 8.54 7.12
CA GLY A 180 -1.32 8.46 8.04
C GLY A 180 -1.21 9.44 9.21
N ILE A 181 -0.02 9.57 9.79
CA ILE A 181 0.29 10.54 10.85
C ILE A 181 0.08 11.96 10.34
N LEU A 182 0.67 12.31 9.19
CA LEU A 182 0.58 13.66 8.64
C LEU A 182 -0.83 14.03 8.19
N THR A 183 -1.59 13.11 7.59
CA THR A 183 -2.99 13.37 7.25
C THR A 183 -3.89 13.46 8.49
N THR A 184 -3.53 12.80 9.58
CA THR A 184 -4.20 12.94 10.89
C THR A 184 -3.91 14.32 11.50
N ALA A 185 -2.66 14.77 11.49
CA ALA A 185 -2.25 16.10 11.95
C ALA A 185 -2.85 17.21 11.07
N ALA A 186 -2.98 16.99 9.77
CA ALA A 186 -3.62 17.92 8.83
C ALA A 186 -5.10 18.19 9.17
N LYS A 187 -5.84 17.17 9.62
CA LYS A 187 -7.23 17.37 10.11
C LYS A 187 -7.32 18.30 11.32
N ALA A 188 -6.25 18.39 12.11
CA ALA A 188 -6.12 19.32 13.23
C ALA A 188 -5.56 20.71 12.81
N GLY A 189 -5.23 20.91 11.53
CA GLY A 189 -4.68 22.15 11.00
C GLY A 189 -3.21 22.38 11.35
N LEU A 190 -2.44 21.32 11.60
CA LEU A 190 -1.04 21.38 12.05
C LEU A 190 -0.03 21.11 10.93
N VAL A 191 -0.49 20.92 9.71
CA VAL A 191 0.37 20.64 8.55
C VAL A 191 0.25 21.77 7.54
N GLU A 192 1.38 22.32 7.12
CA GLU A 192 1.46 23.37 6.13
C GLU A 192 1.06 22.85 4.73
N GLN A 193 0.48 23.74 3.90
CA GLN A 193 -0.02 23.38 2.57
C GLN A 193 1.07 22.81 1.67
N GLU A 194 2.30 23.32 1.73
CA GLU A 194 3.43 22.83 0.93
C GLU A 194 3.72 21.34 1.20
N LEU A 195 3.66 20.92 2.47
CA LEU A 195 3.85 19.52 2.85
C LEU A 195 2.67 18.64 2.38
N LEU A 196 1.43 19.16 2.51
CA LEU A 196 0.24 18.48 1.99
C LEU A 196 0.34 18.23 0.49
N ASP A 197 0.79 19.22 -0.28
CA ASP A 197 0.97 19.08 -1.72
C ASP A 197 2.02 18.00 -2.07
N LYS A 198 3.11 17.91 -1.30
CA LYS A 198 4.11 16.82 -1.45
C LYS A 198 3.49 15.44 -1.15
N LEU A 199 2.69 15.34 -0.10
CA LEU A 199 1.97 14.09 0.24
C LEU A 199 0.97 13.69 -0.85
N TYR A 200 0.24 14.66 -1.42
CA TYR A 200 -0.72 14.40 -2.49
C TYR A 200 -0.01 13.89 -3.76
N VAL A 201 1.12 14.48 -4.11
CA VAL A 201 1.97 14.00 -5.20
C VAL A 201 2.44 12.57 -4.92
N GLN A 202 2.96 12.27 -3.72
CA GLN A 202 3.39 10.93 -3.35
C GLN A 202 2.24 9.91 -3.47
N MET A 203 1.08 10.20 -2.88
CA MET A 203 -0.08 9.30 -2.89
C MET A 203 -0.65 9.10 -4.30
N SER A 204 -0.56 10.10 -5.18
CA SER A 204 -1.03 10.01 -6.57
C SER A 204 0.03 9.50 -7.55
N THR A 205 1.26 9.21 -7.09
CA THR A 205 2.32 8.63 -7.93
C THR A 205 2.14 7.11 -8.03
N LEU A 206 1.97 6.59 -9.25
CA LEU A 206 1.81 5.16 -9.51
C LEU A 206 3.08 4.37 -9.13
N ASN A 207 2.91 3.21 -8.52
CA ASN A 207 3.98 2.23 -8.33
C ASN A 207 4.43 1.58 -9.65
N LYS A 208 3.76 1.90 -10.77
CA LYS A 208 4.14 1.55 -12.14
C LYS A 208 5.61 1.83 -12.43
N TYR A 209 6.08 3.02 -12.07
CA TYR A 209 7.43 3.45 -12.41
C TYR A 209 8.51 2.60 -11.71
N ALA A 210 8.28 2.24 -10.45
CA ALA A 210 9.14 1.32 -9.73
C ALA A 210 9.02 -0.11 -10.29
N HIS A 211 7.80 -0.57 -10.59
CA HIS A 211 7.56 -1.86 -11.22
C HIS A 211 8.29 -1.99 -12.56
N ASP A 212 8.23 -0.97 -13.42
CA ASP A 212 8.86 -0.98 -14.75
C ASP A 212 10.41 -1.12 -14.66
N VAL A 213 11.01 -0.72 -13.54
CA VAL A 213 12.42 -0.98 -13.23
C VAL A 213 12.59 -2.41 -12.69
N LEU A 214 11.80 -2.78 -11.68
CA LEU A 214 11.93 -4.04 -10.95
C LEU A 214 11.77 -5.29 -11.82
N VAL A 215 11.00 -5.22 -12.91
CA VAL A 215 10.84 -6.34 -13.85
C VAL A 215 12.14 -6.76 -14.56
N ASN A 216 13.19 -5.95 -14.47
CA ASN A 216 14.52 -6.23 -15.01
C ASN A 216 15.45 -6.90 -13.98
N TYR A 217 15.00 -7.10 -12.75
CA TYR A 217 15.75 -7.67 -11.63
C TYR A 217 15.09 -8.94 -11.09
N SER A 218 15.85 -9.69 -10.32
CA SER A 218 15.33 -10.88 -9.63
C SER A 218 14.58 -10.46 -8.37
N VAL A 219 13.27 -10.26 -8.47
CA VAL A 219 12.41 -9.97 -7.32
C VAL A 219 11.90 -11.28 -6.73
N HIS A 220 12.34 -11.61 -5.52
CA HIS A 220 11.94 -12.83 -4.81
C HIS A 220 10.63 -12.65 -4.04
N ALA A 221 10.39 -11.47 -3.47
CA ALA A 221 9.12 -11.12 -2.85
C ALA A 221 8.84 -9.63 -3.05
N CYS A 222 7.56 -9.29 -3.18
CA CYS A 222 7.11 -7.91 -3.30
C CYS A 222 5.73 -7.77 -2.66
N THR A 223 5.48 -6.61 -2.03
CA THR A 223 4.15 -6.14 -1.59
C THR A 223 4.15 -4.62 -1.63
N ASP A 224 2.98 -3.98 -1.68
CA ASP A 224 2.90 -2.56 -1.44
C ASP A 224 2.64 -2.25 0.04
N VAL A 225 3.25 -1.19 0.55
CA VAL A 225 3.10 -0.81 1.96
C VAL A 225 1.90 0.12 2.11
N THR A 226 0.77 -0.43 2.54
CA THR A 226 -0.51 0.29 2.65
C THR A 226 -1.09 0.25 4.07
N GLY A 227 -2.32 -0.20 4.24
CA GLY A 227 -3.09 -0.07 5.48
C GLY A 227 -2.51 -0.79 6.69
N PHE A 228 -1.75 -1.87 6.51
CA PHE A 228 -1.13 -2.63 7.60
C PHE A 228 0.26 -2.10 7.97
N ALA A 229 0.73 -1.05 7.31
CA ALA A 229 1.99 -0.37 7.56
C ALA A 229 3.24 -1.21 7.24
N LEU A 230 4.44 -0.62 7.36
CA LEU A 230 5.69 -1.32 7.08
C LEU A 230 5.84 -2.59 7.91
N LEU A 231 5.59 -2.53 9.22
CA LEU A 231 5.80 -3.67 10.11
C LEU A 231 4.75 -4.77 9.90
N GLY A 232 3.51 -4.43 9.55
CA GLY A 232 2.48 -5.43 9.22
C GLY A 232 2.82 -6.19 7.94
N HIS A 233 3.10 -5.48 6.84
CA HIS A 233 3.45 -6.11 5.57
C HIS A 233 4.80 -6.86 5.62
N SER A 234 5.79 -6.35 6.39
CA SER A 234 7.03 -7.09 6.64
C SER A 234 6.80 -8.37 7.44
N LEU A 235 5.82 -8.38 8.37
CA LEU A 235 5.45 -9.56 9.13
C LEU A 235 4.83 -10.63 8.22
N GLU A 236 3.91 -10.22 7.34
CA GLU A 236 3.29 -11.10 6.34
C GLU A 236 4.37 -11.70 5.42
N MET A 237 5.29 -10.88 4.90
CA MET A 237 6.42 -11.32 4.08
C MET A 237 7.31 -12.33 4.83
N ALA A 238 7.72 -12.03 6.06
CA ALA A 238 8.59 -12.90 6.85
C ALA A 238 7.92 -14.25 7.15
N GLN A 239 6.66 -14.22 7.58
CA GLN A 239 5.90 -15.43 7.93
C GLN A 239 5.58 -16.27 6.70
N GLY A 240 5.10 -15.65 5.62
CA GLY A 240 4.79 -16.31 4.36
C GLY A 240 6.01 -16.97 3.71
N SER A 241 7.19 -16.33 3.83
CA SER A 241 8.46 -16.86 3.31
C SER A 241 9.16 -17.84 4.25
N GLY A 242 8.78 -17.89 5.54
CA GLY A 242 9.44 -18.73 6.53
C GLY A 242 10.84 -18.27 6.92
N VAL A 243 11.09 -16.97 6.90
CA VAL A 243 12.38 -16.30 7.12
C VAL A 243 12.30 -15.30 8.27
N THR A 244 13.40 -14.65 8.58
CA THR A 244 13.44 -13.46 9.46
C THR A 244 13.85 -12.23 8.66
N VAL A 245 13.10 -11.17 8.82
CA VAL A 245 13.36 -9.85 8.25
C VAL A 245 14.08 -8.98 9.27
N HIS A 246 15.17 -8.34 8.86
CA HIS A 246 15.89 -7.34 9.64
C HIS A 246 15.67 -5.96 9.03
N LEU A 247 15.07 -5.04 9.78
CA LEU A 247 14.84 -3.66 9.38
C LEU A 247 15.77 -2.74 10.15
N LYS A 248 16.55 -1.93 9.46
CA LYS A 248 17.41 -0.89 10.03
C LYS A 248 16.62 0.40 10.17
N ALA A 249 16.24 0.75 11.38
CA ALA A 249 15.34 1.86 11.65
C ALA A 249 15.84 3.21 11.07
N GLN A 250 17.16 3.43 11.09
CA GLN A 250 17.80 4.63 10.57
C GLN A 250 17.79 4.72 9.02
N ASP A 251 17.62 3.60 8.32
CA ASP A 251 17.66 3.54 6.84
C ASP A 251 16.26 3.60 6.22
N VAL A 252 15.19 3.47 7.03
CA VAL A 252 13.80 3.56 6.55
C VAL A 252 13.45 5.00 6.20
N PRO A 253 13.09 5.30 4.94
CA PRO A 253 12.71 6.66 4.55
C PRO A 253 11.35 7.04 5.13
N TYR A 254 11.25 8.24 5.69
CA TYR A 254 10.01 8.83 6.20
C TYR A 254 10.03 10.36 6.07
N HIS A 255 8.86 10.98 6.14
CA HIS A 255 8.77 12.45 6.22
C HIS A 255 9.20 12.91 7.62
N GLU A 256 10.17 13.80 7.70
CA GLU A 256 10.73 14.26 9.00
C GLU A 256 9.64 14.86 9.90
N GLU A 257 8.69 15.59 9.31
CA GLU A 257 7.56 16.18 10.04
C GLU A 257 6.63 15.12 10.65
N ALA A 258 6.59 13.90 10.08
CA ALA A 258 5.84 12.79 10.69
C ALA A 258 6.45 12.37 12.03
N TYR A 259 7.75 12.48 12.19
CA TYR A 259 8.40 12.18 13.48
C TYR A 259 7.96 13.19 14.56
N GLU A 260 7.94 14.48 14.24
CA GLU A 260 7.50 15.51 15.17
C GLU A 260 6.03 15.33 15.55
N MET A 261 5.17 15.04 14.58
CA MET A 261 3.75 14.79 14.81
C MET A 261 3.53 13.52 15.65
N ALA A 262 4.29 12.46 15.40
CA ALA A 262 4.25 11.23 16.19
C ALA A 262 4.68 11.47 17.64
N ASP A 263 5.75 12.24 17.87
CA ASP A 263 6.23 12.58 19.22
C ASP A 263 5.21 13.43 20.00
N MET A 264 4.44 14.27 19.29
CA MET A 264 3.30 15.00 19.86
C MET A 264 2.04 14.15 20.05
N GLY A 265 2.01 12.90 19.61
CA GLY A 265 0.90 11.97 19.80
C GLY A 265 -0.18 11.99 18.70
N PHE A 266 0.06 12.60 17.54
CA PHE A 266 -0.87 12.56 16.39
C PHE A 266 -0.82 11.22 15.65
N ILE A 267 -1.17 10.16 16.36
CA ILE A 267 -1.13 8.78 15.85
C ILE A 267 -2.53 8.36 15.40
N PRO A 268 -2.72 7.94 14.13
CA PRO A 268 -4.02 7.47 13.67
C PRO A 268 -4.42 6.15 14.37
N ALA A 269 -5.72 5.94 14.57
CA ALA A 269 -6.24 4.73 15.20
C ALA A 269 -5.81 3.43 14.47
N GLY A 270 -5.54 3.52 13.17
CA GLY A 270 -4.98 2.42 12.38
C GLY A 270 -3.63 1.94 12.87
N ALA A 271 -2.76 2.85 13.31
CA ALA A 271 -1.42 2.51 13.79
C ALA A 271 -1.46 1.67 15.07
N TYR A 272 -2.40 1.94 15.98
CA TYR A 272 -2.59 1.11 17.17
C TYR A 272 -3.06 -0.30 16.80
N ARG A 273 -4.02 -0.43 15.89
CA ARG A 273 -4.47 -1.75 15.40
C ARG A 273 -3.36 -2.53 14.70
N ASN A 274 -2.52 -1.85 13.93
CA ASN A 274 -1.36 -2.46 13.28
C ASN A 274 -0.32 -2.93 14.29
N ARG A 275 -0.10 -2.14 15.35
CA ARG A 275 0.78 -2.53 16.45
C ARG A 275 0.24 -3.78 17.17
N ASP A 276 -1.03 -3.77 17.58
CA ASP A 276 -1.66 -4.91 18.26
C ASP A 276 -1.56 -6.20 17.43
N PHE A 277 -1.61 -6.08 16.10
CA PHE A 277 -1.48 -7.22 15.19
C PHE A 277 -0.03 -7.72 15.07
N ALA A 278 0.95 -6.81 14.91
CA ALA A 278 2.29 -7.19 14.48
C ALA A 278 3.31 -7.23 15.62
N GLU A 279 3.10 -6.56 16.77
CA GLU A 279 4.14 -6.39 17.80
C GLU A 279 4.68 -7.71 18.37
N ALA A 280 3.84 -8.74 18.44
CA ALA A 280 4.28 -10.06 18.93
C ALA A 280 5.32 -10.72 18.00
N GLY A 281 5.37 -10.35 16.74
CA GLY A 281 6.36 -10.81 15.75
C GLY A 281 7.59 -9.92 15.63
N VAL A 282 7.62 -8.77 16.32
CA VAL A 282 8.66 -7.75 16.20
C VAL A 282 9.54 -7.73 17.44
N ARG A 283 10.84 -7.88 17.25
CA ARG A 283 11.85 -7.70 18.29
C ARG A 283 12.66 -6.44 18.03
N VAL A 284 12.56 -5.47 18.93
CA VAL A 284 13.37 -4.25 18.85
C VAL A 284 14.76 -4.51 19.43
N VAL A 285 15.79 -4.18 18.64
CA VAL A 285 17.21 -4.35 19.00
C VAL A 285 17.89 -2.99 19.06
N GLY A 286 18.42 -2.64 20.21
CA GLY A 286 18.97 -1.31 20.46
C GLY A 286 17.91 -0.29 20.88
N ALA A 287 18.22 0.99 20.72
CA ALA A 287 17.36 2.09 21.15
C ALA A 287 16.64 2.74 19.95
N VAL A 288 15.50 2.20 19.56
CA VAL A 288 14.63 2.82 18.54
C VAL A 288 13.60 3.70 19.23
N ALA A 289 13.59 4.99 18.92
CA ALA A 289 12.65 5.97 19.51
C ALA A 289 11.19 5.56 19.30
N ARG A 290 10.31 5.83 20.26
CA ARG A 290 8.89 5.48 20.19
C ARG A 290 8.19 6.11 18.98
N ALA A 291 8.44 7.39 18.71
CA ALA A 291 7.88 8.10 17.56
C ALA A 291 8.25 7.42 16.23
N LEU A 292 9.49 6.95 16.11
CA LEU A 292 9.93 6.22 14.91
C LEU A 292 9.24 4.86 14.78
N GLN A 293 9.07 4.14 15.89
CA GLN A 293 8.28 2.90 15.88
C GLN A 293 6.82 3.17 15.49
N ASP A 294 6.22 4.27 15.93
CA ASP A 294 4.85 4.64 15.59
C ASP A 294 4.72 4.95 14.08
N ILE A 295 5.75 5.54 13.44
CA ILE A 295 5.81 5.72 11.97
C ILE A 295 5.82 4.36 11.25
N PHE A 296 6.50 3.35 11.78
CA PHE A 296 6.57 2.02 11.16
C PHE A 296 5.28 1.21 11.30
N TYR A 297 4.39 1.59 12.22
CA TYR A 297 3.01 1.10 12.34
C TYR A 297 1.98 2.01 11.67
N ASP A 298 2.40 3.17 11.13
CA ASP A 298 1.50 4.14 10.51
C ASP A 298 0.90 3.60 9.20
N PRO A 299 -0.44 3.52 9.06
CA PRO A 299 -1.06 3.08 7.82
C PRO A 299 -0.73 4.06 6.68
N GLN A 300 -0.24 3.52 5.57
CA GLN A 300 0.03 4.30 4.38
C GLN A 300 -1.15 4.22 3.42
N THR A 301 -1.46 5.31 2.72
CA THR A 301 -2.36 5.32 1.57
C THR A 301 -1.53 5.48 0.32
N SER A 302 -1.67 4.56 -0.61
CA SER A 302 -0.88 4.52 -1.85
C SER A 302 0.63 4.57 -1.57
N GLY A 303 1.09 3.73 -0.64
CA GLY A 303 2.50 3.64 -0.25
C GLY A 303 3.36 3.02 -1.34
N GLY A 304 4.65 2.86 -1.02
CA GLY A 304 5.63 2.30 -1.95
C GLY A 304 5.67 0.78 -1.96
N LEU A 305 6.39 0.22 -2.92
CA LEU A 305 6.70 -1.21 -2.96
C LEU A 305 7.80 -1.53 -1.94
N LEU A 306 7.60 -2.62 -1.20
CA LEU A 306 8.59 -3.30 -0.38
C LEU A 306 9.03 -4.56 -1.13
N CYS A 307 10.28 -4.59 -1.57
CA CYS A 307 10.79 -5.66 -2.43
C CYS A 307 12.00 -6.35 -1.79
N ALA A 308 12.05 -7.68 -1.89
CA ALA A 308 13.22 -8.49 -1.56
C ALA A 308 13.94 -8.88 -2.85
N VAL A 309 15.21 -8.49 -2.96
CA VAL A 309 16.05 -8.78 -4.14
C VAL A 309 17.39 -9.37 -3.69
N PRO A 310 18.07 -10.20 -4.52
CA PRO A 310 19.39 -10.72 -4.19
C PRO A 310 20.38 -9.59 -3.88
N ALA A 311 21.22 -9.77 -2.86
CA ALA A 311 22.22 -8.78 -2.47
C ALA A 311 23.15 -8.37 -3.63
N ALA A 312 23.43 -9.30 -4.56
CA ALA A 312 24.27 -9.03 -5.74
C ALA A 312 23.66 -8.01 -6.72
N GLU A 313 22.33 -7.87 -6.74
CA GLU A 313 21.60 -6.97 -7.63
C GLU A 313 21.16 -5.67 -6.93
N ALA A 314 21.17 -5.63 -5.58
CA ALA A 314 20.52 -4.60 -4.78
C ALA A 314 21.01 -3.17 -5.07
N GLU A 315 22.33 -2.96 -5.19
CA GLU A 315 22.89 -1.62 -5.45
C GLU A 315 22.57 -1.13 -6.87
N ALA A 316 22.61 -2.00 -7.88
CA ALA A 316 22.23 -1.66 -9.24
C ALA A 316 20.73 -1.35 -9.33
N CYS A 317 19.90 -2.16 -8.71
CA CYS A 317 18.46 -1.96 -8.61
C CYS A 317 18.13 -0.63 -7.90
N LEU A 318 18.76 -0.35 -6.75
CA LEU A 318 18.60 0.91 -6.03
C LEU A 318 18.95 2.12 -6.89
N ALA A 319 20.08 2.07 -7.60
CA ALA A 319 20.53 3.16 -8.46
C ALA A 319 19.52 3.46 -9.59
N GLU A 320 18.96 2.43 -10.21
CA GLU A 320 17.95 2.57 -11.26
C GLU A 320 16.61 3.04 -10.68
N LEU A 321 16.14 2.45 -9.58
CA LEU A 321 14.91 2.86 -8.89
C LEU A 321 14.93 4.34 -8.50
N ARG A 322 16.05 4.86 -8.03
CA ARG A 322 16.19 6.29 -7.67
C ARG A 322 15.98 7.24 -8.83
N THR A 323 16.11 6.80 -10.08
CA THR A 323 15.82 7.64 -11.25
C THR A 323 14.32 7.92 -11.42
N VAL A 324 13.46 7.05 -10.91
CA VAL A 324 11.98 7.12 -11.04
C VAL A 324 11.27 7.25 -9.69
N ALA A 325 11.88 6.79 -8.62
CA ALA A 325 11.42 6.85 -7.24
C ALA A 325 12.58 7.33 -6.33
N PRO A 326 12.89 8.63 -6.30
CA PRO A 326 14.11 9.16 -5.69
C PRO A 326 14.28 8.85 -4.20
N SER A 327 13.18 8.63 -3.49
CA SER A 327 13.18 8.30 -2.05
C SER A 327 13.49 6.83 -1.76
N THR A 328 13.74 5.99 -2.78
CA THR A 328 14.04 4.57 -2.58
C THR A 328 15.28 4.37 -1.72
N GLN A 329 15.17 3.48 -0.72
CA GLN A 329 16.26 3.11 0.17
C GLN A 329 16.33 1.60 0.34
N ILE A 330 17.56 1.10 0.59
CA ILE A 330 17.76 -0.21 1.20
C ILE A 330 17.45 -0.04 2.69
N ILE A 331 16.47 -0.78 3.19
CA ILE A 331 15.98 -0.63 4.56
C ILE A 331 16.29 -1.83 5.45
N GLY A 332 16.86 -2.88 4.89
CA GLY A 332 17.09 -4.09 5.66
C GLY A 332 17.54 -5.27 4.81
N TYR A 333 17.50 -6.44 5.42
CA TYR A 333 17.93 -7.69 4.82
C TYR A 333 17.16 -8.88 5.40
N VAL A 334 17.31 -10.04 4.78
CA VAL A 334 16.63 -11.29 5.12
C VAL A 334 17.63 -12.35 5.57
N THR A 335 17.29 -13.09 6.63
CA THR A 335 18.11 -14.22 7.13
C THR A 335 17.26 -15.48 7.25
N GLU A 336 17.92 -16.60 7.51
CA GLU A 336 17.22 -17.81 7.97
C GLU A 336 16.32 -17.48 9.17
N LYS A 337 15.25 -18.26 9.33
CA LYS A 337 14.26 -18.07 10.39
C LYS A 337 14.89 -18.11 11.78
N LEU A 338 14.69 -17.05 12.54
CA LEU A 338 15.11 -16.91 13.94
C LEU A 338 13.89 -16.98 14.89
N ASP A 339 14.08 -16.55 16.15
CA ASP A 339 13.05 -16.58 17.20
C ASP A 339 11.98 -15.48 17.07
N SER A 340 12.22 -14.44 16.25
CA SER A 340 11.23 -13.42 15.88
C SER A 340 11.15 -13.29 14.36
N ALA A 341 9.97 -12.95 13.85
CA ALA A 341 9.77 -12.76 12.41
C ALA A 341 10.48 -11.48 11.91
N ILE A 342 10.48 -10.43 12.73
CA ILE A 342 11.13 -9.16 12.43
C ILE A 342 12.11 -8.77 13.56
N TYR A 343 13.31 -8.35 13.18
CA TYR A 343 14.23 -7.60 14.03
C TYR A 343 14.25 -6.15 13.56
N LEU A 344 13.81 -5.24 14.44
CA LEU A 344 13.89 -3.80 14.21
C LEU A 344 15.14 -3.27 14.91
N GLU A 345 16.16 -3.02 14.13
CA GLU A 345 17.51 -2.62 14.57
C GLU A 345 17.64 -1.10 14.60
N ALA A 346 18.35 -0.56 15.64
CA ALA A 346 18.59 0.88 15.80
C ALA A 346 19.59 1.41 14.76
#